data_da5d9e8207252bfe3023ce64b95b7564
#
_entry.id   da5d9e8207252bfe3023ce64b95b7564
#
_cell.length_a   1.000
_cell.length_b   1.000
_cell.length_c   1.000
_cell.angle_alpha   90.00
_cell.angle_beta   90.00
_cell.angle_gamma   90.00
#
_symmetry.space_group_name_H-M   'P 1'
#
loop_
_entity.id
_entity.type
_entity.pdbx_description
1 polymer ?
#
loop_
_entity_poly.entity_id
_entity_poly.type
_entity_poly.pdbx_seq_one_letter_code
_entity_poly.pdbx_strand_id
1 'polypeptide(L)'
;MSGTLEVVRPGPLTTVQDLGRPGHAHLGVPRSGAVDRDSLKLANRLVGNEEGAAALEATLSGPALRFEEATVVAVTGVVAPVSVDGEDLEVNAAIDVPAGAVLDVGTAAAGLRPYVAVRGGIASEPVLGSRSRDTLSALGPEPLAKGDRLAIGEPAGPRPAVAVAPVAPPGSDAVVRVTPGPRADWFGPDALKLLAGEAWTVSPESNRSGTRLDGTPLPRLRQDELRSEGMVEGAIQVRHSGLPMVLLADHPTTGGYPVIAVVVAEDLPKIAQARPGQEVRFRDA
;
A
#
# COMPACT_ATOMS: atom_id res chain seq x y z
N MET A 1 23.29 -12.82 -7.46
CA MET A 1 22.82 -11.98 -6.33
C MET A 1 23.86 -10.91 -6.15
N SER A 2 23.48 -9.66 -6.20
CA SER A 2 24.41 -8.52 -6.20
C SER A 2 24.67 -7.93 -4.80
N GLY A 3 24.18 -8.55 -3.73
CA GLY A 3 24.42 -8.10 -2.37
C GLY A 3 23.37 -8.57 -1.36
N THR A 4 23.57 -8.13 -0.13
CA THR A 4 22.69 -8.43 1.00
C THR A 4 22.43 -7.15 1.79
N LEU A 5 21.21 -7.01 2.32
CA LEU A 5 20.90 -6.02 3.34
C LEU A 5 20.50 -6.69 4.65
N GLU A 6 20.81 -6.03 5.77
CA GLU A 6 20.41 -6.42 7.12
C GLU A 6 19.39 -5.43 7.67
N VAL A 7 18.32 -5.94 8.30
CA VAL A 7 17.29 -5.14 8.96
C VAL A 7 17.78 -4.73 10.36
N VAL A 8 18.23 -3.50 10.50
CA VAL A 8 18.66 -2.92 11.79
C VAL A 8 17.44 -2.59 12.67
N ARG A 9 16.40 -2.03 12.03
CA ARG A 9 15.09 -1.72 12.64
C ARG A 9 14.00 -1.94 11.60
N PRO A 10 12.98 -2.77 11.85
CA PRO A 10 11.93 -3.06 10.85
C PRO A 10 10.87 -1.96 10.72
N GLY A 11 10.74 -1.05 11.70
CA GLY A 11 9.56 -0.19 11.83
C GLY A 11 8.34 -0.95 12.40
N PRO A 12 7.16 -0.34 12.46
CA PRO A 12 5.95 -1.00 12.99
C PRO A 12 5.48 -2.20 12.18
N LEU A 13 5.55 -2.09 10.86
CA LEU A 13 5.25 -3.17 9.91
C LEU A 13 5.99 -2.88 8.60
N THR A 14 6.88 -3.76 8.19
CA THR A 14 7.52 -3.72 6.86
C THR A 14 7.43 -5.08 6.22
N THR A 15 6.97 -5.11 4.97
CA THR A 15 6.76 -6.32 4.17
C THR A 15 7.40 -6.19 2.79
N VAL A 16 7.78 -7.31 2.21
CA VAL A 16 8.18 -7.38 0.80
C VAL A 16 6.91 -7.29 -0.04
N GLN A 17 6.91 -6.39 -1.02
CA GLN A 17 5.79 -6.18 -1.94
C GLN A 17 6.26 -6.01 -3.38
N ASP A 18 5.52 -6.59 -4.31
CA ASP A 18 5.61 -6.38 -5.76
C ASP A 18 4.23 -5.96 -6.31
N LEU A 19 3.89 -6.23 -7.55
CA LEU A 19 2.57 -5.93 -8.12
C LEU A 19 1.51 -7.00 -7.84
N GLY A 20 1.84 -7.98 -6.99
CA GLY A 20 0.94 -9.03 -6.53
C GLY A 20 0.79 -10.21 -7.49
N ARG A 21 -0.15 -11.12 -7.17
CA ARG A 21 -0.40 -12.41 -7.84
C ARG A 21 -1.79 -12.49 -8.45
N PRO A 22 -2.03 -11.84 -9.61
CA PRO A 22 -3.33 -11.87 -10.28
C PRO A 22 -3.68 -13.28 -10.79
N GLY A 23 -4.98 -13.58 -10.93
CA GLY A 23 -5.46 -14.83 -11.56
C GLY A 23 -5.75 -15.97 -10.59
N HIS A 24 -5.52 -15.83 -9.30
CA HIS A 24 -5.68 -16.90 -8.30
C HIS A 24 -6.95 -16.78 -7.43
N ALA A 25 -7.88 -15.88 -7.78
CA ALA A 25 -9.13 -15.70 -7.03
C ALA A 25 -9.96 -17.00 -6.90
N HIS A 26 -9.91 -17.87 -7.91
CA HIS A 26 -10.57 -19.17 -7.90
C HIS A 26 -10.02 -20.16 -6.82
N LEU A 27 -8.82 -19.89 -6.31
CA LEU A 27 -8.22 -20.61 -5.18
C LEU A 27 -8.48 -19.91 -3.83
N GLY A 28 -9.27 -18.83 -3.81
CA GLY A 28 -9.47 -17.98 -2.63
C GLY A 28 -8.29 -17.06 -2.32
N VAL A 29 -7.35 -16.89 -3.25
CA VAL A 29 -6.15 -16.08 -3.07
C VAL A 29 -6.33 -14.71 -3.74
N PRO A 30 -6.29 -13.60 -2.97
CA PRO A 30 -6.39 -12.25 -3.54
C PRO A 30 -5.13 -11.88 -4.32
N ARG A 31 -5.21 -10.80 -5.08
CA ARG A 31 -4.06 -10.28 -5.82
C ARG A 31 -2.93 -9.88 -4.88
N SER A 32 -3.23 -9.24 -3.74
CA SER A 32 -2.25 -8.64 -2.84
C SER A 32 -1.28 -7.68 -3.57
N GLY A 33 -0.03 -7.57 -3.13
CA GLY A 33 0.94 -6.63 -3.69
C GLY A 33 0.91 -5.28 -2.99
N ALA A 34 1.67 -4.33 -3.52
CA ALA A 34 1.71 -2.97 -3.00
C ALA A 34 0.31 -2.35 -2.95
N VAL A 35 -0.03 -1.72 -1.83
CA VAL A 35 -1.32 -1.01 -1.67
C VAL A 35 -1.33 0.26 -2.52
N ASP A 36 -0.21 1.00 -2.57
CA ASP A 36 0.03 2.11 -3.48
C ASP A 36 1.03 1.66 -4.56
N ARG A 37 0.49 1.11 -5.65
CA ARG A 37 1.30 0.58 -6.76
C ARG A 37 2.06 1.67 -7.49
N ASP A 38 1.56 2.89 -7.52
CA ASP A 38 2.21 3.98 -8.24
C ASP A 38 3.49 4.42 -7.52
N SER A 39 3.45 4.49 -6.18
CA SER A 39 4.64 4.75 -5.37
C SER A 39 5.67 3.61 -5.48
N LEU A 40 5.25 2.34 -5.47
CA LEU A 40 6.15 1.20 -5.70
C LEU A 40 6.83 1.30 -7.07
N LYS A 41 6.06 1.53 -8.14
CA LYS A 41 6.59 1.65 -9.50
C LYS A 41 7.57 2.82 -9.62
N LEU A 42 7.24 3.96 -8.99
CA LEU A 42 8.12 5.12 -8.98
C LEU A 42 9.45 4.80 -8.30
N ALA A 43 9.42 4.18 -7.13
CA ALA A 43 10.63 3.78 -6.42
C ALA A 43 11.51 2.87 -7.30
N ASN A 44 10.90 1.87 -7.94
CA ASN A 44 11.61 0.95 -8.85
C ASN A 44 12.19 1.66 -10.07
N ARG A 45 11.45 2.58 -10.70
CA ARG A 45 11.96 3.38 -11.83
C ARG A 45 13.17 4.22 -11.44
N LEU A 46 13.15 4.85 -10.27
CA LEU A 46 14.24 5.69 -9.79
C LEU A 46 15.55 4.92 -9.61
N VAL A 47 15.49 3.66 -9.20
CA VAL A 47 16.68 2.81 -9.04
C VAL A 47 17.01 1.98 -10.30
N GLY A 48 16.21 2.08 -11.38
CA GLY A 48 16.42 1.35 -12.63
C GLY A 48 16.04 -0.12 -12.57
N ASN A 49 15.07 -0.47 -11.77
CA ASN A 49 14.41 -1.76 -11.75
C ASN A 49 13.23 -1.79 -12.73
N GLU A 50 12.76 -2.98 -13.08
CA GLU A 50 11.43 -3.15 -13.64
C GLU A 50 10.37 -2.67 -12.63
N GLU A 51 9.28 -2.07 -13.11
CA GLU A 51 8.23 -1.50 -12.23
C GLU A 51 7.64 -2.51 -11.23
N GLY A 52 7.63 -3.79 -11.60
CA GLY A 52 7.13 -4.88 -10.78
C GLY A 52 8.17 -5.56 -9.90
N ALA A 53 9.40 -5.08 -9.85
CA ALA A 53 10.41 -5.65 -8.97
C ALA A 53 9.96 -5.55 -7.50
N ALA A 54 10.29 -6.58 -6.71
CA ALA A 54 9.93 -6.58 -5.30
C ALA A 54 10.73 -5.52 -4.53
N ALA A 55 10.03 -4.75 -3.71
CA ALA A 55 10.56 -3.70 -2.85
C ALA A 55 9.95 -3.84 -1.44
N LEU A 56 10.30 -2.95 -0.54
CA LEU A 56 9.73 -2.93 0.81
C LEU A 56 8.61 -1.90 0.89
N GLU A 57 7.48 -2.30 1.46
CA GLU A 57 6.38 -1.43 1.88
C GLU A 57 6.37 -1.39 3.40
N ALA A 58 6.47 -0.21 3.99
CA ALA A 58 6.34 -0.04 5.42
C ALA A 58 5.06 0.71 5.80
N THR A 59 4.74 0.80 7.09
CA THR A 59 3.58 1.51 7.62
C THR A 59 4.04 2.56 8.62
N LEU A 60 3.67 3.81 8.38
CA LEU A 60 3.89 5.02 9.20
C LEU A 60 5.36 5.43 9.29
N SER A 61 6.25 4.57 9.81
CA SER A 61 7.71 4.78 9.78
C SER A 61 8.37 3.61 9.05
N GLY A 62 9.41 3.91 8.29
CA GLY A 62 10.12 2.92 7.52
C GLY A 62 11.18 2.17 8.34
N PRO A 63 11.88 1.24 7.70
CA PRO A 63 12.96 0.48 8.30
C PRO A 63 14.27 1.30 8.37
N ALA A 64 15.19 0.84 9.22
CA ALA A 64 16.62 1.13 9.10
C ALA A 64 17.32 -0.12 8.54
N LEU A 65 18.06 0.05 7.45
CA LEU A 65 18.64 -1.03 6.65
C LEU A 65 20.13 -0.81 6.47
N ARG A 66 20.95 -1.81 6.80
CA ARG A 66 22.39 -1.81 6.51
C ARG A 66 22.65 -2.57 5.22
N PHE A 67 23.43 -1.99 4.32
CA PHE A 67 23.80 -2.62 3.06
C PHE A 67 25.24 -3.12 3.12
N GLU A 68 25.47 -4.40 2.79
CA GLU A 68 26.82 -4.98 2.81
C GLU A 68 27.66 -4.48 1.65
N GLU A 69 27.04 -4.26 0.48
CA GLU A 69 27.67 -3.71 -0.71
C GLU A 69 27.07 -2.33 -1.04
N ALA A 70 27.86 -1.51 -1.75
CA ALA A 70 27.37 -0.23 -2.24
C ALA A 70 26.20 -0.46 -3.23
N THR A 71 25.14 0.31 -3.08
CA THR A 71 23.92 0.18 -3.89
C THR A 71 23.23 1.51 -4.11
N VAL A 72 22.12 1.48 -4.85
CA VAL A 72 21.22 2.62 -5.04
C VAL A 72 19.85 2.26 -4.49
N VAL A 73 19.26 3.15 -3.71
CA VAL A 73 17.91 3.01 -3.16
C VAL A 73 17.04 4.19 -3.55
N ALA A 74 15.72 4.04 -3.43
CA ALA A 74 14.79 5.15 -3.51
C ALA A 74 13.67 4.97 -2.48
N VAL A 75 13.25 6.07 -1.86
CA VAL A 75 12.14 6.11 -0.91
C VAL A 75 11.03 6.97 -1.50
N THR A 76 9.80 6.43 -1.61
CA THR A 76 8.65 7.11 -2.21
C THR A 76 7.38 6.92 -1.38
N GLY A 77 6.27 7.57 -1.78
CA GLY A 77 4.93 7.40 -1.19
C GLY A 77 4.66 8.26 0.03
N VAL A 78 5.65 8.90 0.60
CA VAL A 78 5.51 9.68 1.84
C VAL A 78 6.37 10.95 1.81
N VAL A 79 6.10 11.87 2.73
CA VAL A 79 7.05 12.88 3.20
C VAL A 79 7.59 12.40 4.54
N ALA A 80 8.86 12.04 4.59
CA ALA A 80 9.51 11.51 5.80
C ALA A 80 10.96 11.96 5.86
N PRO A 81 11.58 12.07 7.04
CA PRO A 81 13.03 12.15 7.15
C PRO A 81 13.66 10.86 6.59
N VAL A 82 14.65 11.00 5.73
CA VAL A 82 15.44 9.89 5.20
C VAL A 82 16.89 10.27 5.35
N SER A 83 17.72 9.37 5.88
CA SER A 83 19.15 9.62 6.01
C SER A 83 19.98 8.37 5.68
N VAL A 84 21.23 8.60 5.29
CA VAL A 84 22.27 7.56 5.19
C VAL A 84 23.40 7.96 6.14
N ASP A 85 23.68 7.12 7.14
CA ASP A 85 24.65 7.37 8.21
C ASP A 85 24.47 8.74 8.90
N GLY A 86 23.21 9.23 8.99
CA GLY A 86 22.83 10.50 9.61
C GLY A 86 22.91 11.72 8.69
N GLU A 87 23.28 11.57 7.43
CA GLU A 87 23.18 12.62 6.42
C GLU A 87 21.76 12.62 5.83
N ASP A 88 21.05 13.74 5.94
CA ASP A 88 19.67 13.89 5.46
C ASP A 88 19.60 13.92 3.93
N LEU A 89 18.64 13.19 3.40
CA LEU A 89 18.42 13.01 1.96
C LEU A 89 16.95 13.18 1.58
N GLU A 90 16.68 13.39 0.31
CA GLU A 90 15.33 13.63 -0.19
C GLU A 90 14.61 12.32 -0.56
N VAL A 91 13.30 12.28 -0.29
CA VAL A 91 12.40 11.27 -0.86
C VAL A 91 12.19 11.51 -2.35
N ASN A 92 11.69 10.51 -3.06
CA ASN A 92 11.48 10.54 -4.51
C ASN A 92 12.76 10.82 -5.32
N ALA A 93 13.89 10.44 -4.76
CA ALA A 93 15.22 10.54 -5.37
C ALA A 93 15.96 9.20 -5.34
N ALA A 94 16.89 9.03 -6.30
CA ALA A 94 17.84 7.92 -6.28
C ALA A 94 18.98 8.27 -5.32
N ILE A 95 19.16 7.49 -4.28
CA ILE A 95 20.10 7.68 -3.18
C ILE A 95 21.23 6.67 -3.32
N ASP A 96 22.48 7.13 -3.39
CA ASP A 96 23.66 6.27 -3.34
C ASP A 96 23.94 5.88 -1.88
N VAL A 97 24.00 4.58 -1.60
CA VAL A 97 24.29 4.03 -0.28
C VAL A 97 25.63 3.31 -0.32
N PRO A 98 26.66 3.79 0.39
CA PRO A 98 27.97 3.12 0.48
C PRO A 98 27.86 1.73 1.14
N ALA A 99 28.85 0.87 0.86
CA ALA A 99 28.96 -0.42 1.54
C ALA A 99 29.12 -0.22 3.06
N GLY A 100 28.37 -0.98 3.85
CA GLY A 100 28.32 -0.91 5.32
C GLY A 100 27.43 0.19 5.86
N ALA A 101 26.99 1.16 5.06
CA ALA A 101 26.17 2.29 5.49
C ALA A 101 24.73 1.87 5.84
N VAL A 102 24.09 2.67 6.68
CA VAL A 102 22.72 2.47 7.15
C VAL A 102 21.79 3.53 6.55
N LEU A 103 20.83 3.10 5.72
CA LEU A 103 19.67 3.89 5.37
C LEU A 103 18.69 3.88 6.55
N ASP A 104 18.25 5.04 7.01
CA ASP A 104 17.19 5.17 8.01
C ASP A 104 15.99 5.93 7.40
N VAL A 105 14.81 5.32 7.45
CA VAL A 105 13.55 5.95 7.03
C VAL A 105 12.73 6.24 8.28
N GLY A 106 12.58 7.53 8.58
CA GLY A 106 11.88 7.99 9.77
C GLY A 106 10.35 7.93 9.66
N THR A 107 9.69 8.57 10.61
CA THR A 107 8.22 8.63 10.65
C THR A 107 7.69 9.60 9.60
N ALA A 108 6.73 9.16 8.81
CA ALA A 108 6.10 9.97 7.79
C ALA A 108 5.37 11.18 8.40
N ALA A 109 5.64 12.37 7.91
CA ALA A 109 4.86 13.58 8.19
C ALA A 109 3.59 13.64 7.33
N ALA A 110 3.64 13.13 6.09
CA ALA A 110 2.48 12.98 5.20
C ALA A 110 2.56 11.64 4.45
N GLY A 111 1.39 11.06 4.17
CA GLY A 111 1.27 9.69 3.67
C GLY A 111 1.43 8.66 4.79
N LEU A 112 1.09 7.41 4.50
CA LEU A 112 1.07 6.30 5.46
C LEU A 112 2.09 5.21 5.11
N ARG A 113 2.30 4.95 3.82
CA ARG A 113 3.07 3.81 3.32
C ARG A 113 4.30 4.26 2.55
N PRO A 114 5.48 4.32 3.20
CA PRO A 114 6.75 4.46 2.48
C PRO A 114 7.09 3.17 1.73
N TYR A 115 7.61 3.34 0.52
CA TYR A 115 8.20 2.28 -0.30
C TYR A 115 9.71 2.49 -0.39
N VAL A 116 10.46 1.41 -0.17
CA VAL A 116 11.93 1.43 -0.30
C VAL A 116 12.30 0.42 -1.39
N ALA A 117 12.68 0.91 -2.56
CA ALA A 117 13.25 0.09 -3.62
C ALA A 117 14.77 0.08 -3.51
N VAL A 118 15.37 -1.07 -3.77
CA VAL A 118 16.80 -1.27 -3.87
C VAL A 118 17.11 -1.70 -5.29
N ARG A 119 18.17 -1.16 -5.88
CA ARG A 119 18.60 -1.54 -7.23
C ARG A 119 18.89 -3.05 -7.30
N GLY A 120 18.24 -3.75 -8.24
CA GLY A 120 18.22 -5.20 -8.35
C GLY A 120 16.98 -5.86 -7.72
N GLY A 121 16.23 -5.11 -6.88
CA GLY A 121 15.03 -5.60 -6.18
C GLY A 121 15.34 -6.56 -5.04
N ILE A 122 14.34 -6.89 -4.23
CA ILE A 122 14.45 -7.89 -3.16
C ILE A 122 14.29 -9.29 -3.77
N ALA A 123 15.31 -10.12 -3.61
CA ALA A 123 15.34 -11.49 -4.11
C ALA A 123 14.80 -12.46 -3.04
N SER A 124 13.52 -12.75 -3.11
CA SER A 124 12.87 -13.79 -2.30
C SER A 124 12.18 -14.80 -3.20
N GLU A 125 11.92 -16.01 -2.69
CA GLU A 125 11.21 -17.03 -3.44
C GLU A 125 9.77 -16.59 -3.73
N PRO A 126 9.32 -16.64 -5.01
CA PRO A 126 7.97 -16.26 -5.36
C PRO A 126 6.97 -17.35 -4.95
N VAL A 127 5.81 -16.92 -4.43
CA VAL A 127 4.66 -17.77 -4.16
C VAL A 127 3.54 -17.41 -5.14
N LEU A 128 3.11 -18.34 -5.96
CA LEU A 128 2.14 -18.13 -7.04
C LEU A 128 2.55 -16.96 -7.96
N GLY A 129 3.83 -16.89 -8.30
CA GLY A 129 4.40 -15.89 -9.21
C GLY A 129 4.66 -14.50 -8.62
N SER A 130 4.46 -14.30 -7.31
CA SER A 130 4.69 -13.03 -6.62
C SER A 130 5.53 -13.20 -5.37
N ARG A 131 6.36 -12.19 -5.08
CA ARG A 131 7.15 -12.06 -3.84
C ARG A 131 6.42 -11.28 -2.75
N SER A 132 5.19 -10.85 -3.00
CA SER A 132 4.42 -10.06 -2.03
C SER A 132 4.01 -10.88 -0.82
N ARG A 133 4.10 -10.27 0.35
CA ARG A 133 3.38 -10.71 1.55
C ARG A 133 1.91 -10.35 1.45
N ASP A 134 1.05 -11.35 1.51
CA ASP A 134 -0.37 -11.19 1.80
C ASP A 134 -0.59 -11.38 3.30
N THR A 135 -1.00 -10.33 3.98
CA THR A 135 -1.14 -10.34 5.44
C THR A 135 -2.42 -11.07 5.90
N LEU A 136 -3.42 -11.22 5.03
CA LEU A 136 -4.66 -11.93 5.35
C LEU A 136 -4.48 -13.45 5.25
N SER A 137 -3.90 -13.94 4.15
CA SER A 137 -3.72 -15.37 3.90
C SER A 137 -2.36 -15.90 4.35
N ALA A 138 -1.49 -15.03 4.85
CA ALA A 138 -0.12 -15.36 5.27
C ALA A 138 0.76 -15.95 4.15
N LEU A 139 0.49 -15.61 2.88
CA LEU A 139 1.30 -16.02 1.73
C LEU A 139 2.47 -15.07 1.50
N GLY A 140 3.58 -15.60 1.02
CA GLY A 140 4.82 -14.86 0.77
C GLY A 140 5.69 -14.71 2.03
N PRO A 141 6.80 -13.92 1.94
CA PRO A 141 7.75 -13.78 3.04
C PRO A 141 7.10 -13.19 4.29
N GLU A 142 7.59 -13.57 5.48
CA GLU A 142 7.13 -12.98 6.74
C GLU A 142 7.43 -11.46 6.79
N PRO A 143 6.65 -10.67 7.55
CA PRO A 143 7.02 -9.30 7.87
C PRO A 143 8.41 -9.23 8.46
N LEU A 144 9.16 -8.18 8.12
CA LEU A 144 10.55 -8.05 8.52
C LEU A 144 10.71 -7.93 10.03
N ALA A 145 11.70 -8.64 10.55
CA ALA A 145 12.15 -8.57 11.93
C ALA A 145 13.59 -8.02 12.01
N LYS A 146 13.96 -7.49 13.17
CA LYS A 146 15.33 -7.04 13.42
C LYS A 146 16.32 -8.21 13.27
N GLY A 147 17.38 -8.00 12.49
CA GLY A 147 18.42 -8.99 12.21
C GLY A 147 18.14 -9.83 10.95
N ASP A 148 16.97 -9.69 10.33
CA ASP A 148 16.70 -10.36 9.05
C ASP A 148 17.71 -9.91 7.99
N ARG A 149 18.09 -10.84 7.13
CA ARG A 149 18.98 -10.61 5.99
C ARG A 149 18.23 -10.91 4.70
N LEU A 150 18.18 -9.91 3.83
CA LEU A 150 17.50 -10.01 2.53
C LEU A 150 18.54 -9.99 1.41
N ALA A 151 18.43 -10.94 0.50
CA ALA A 151 19.23 -10.93 -0.71
C ALA A 151 18.71 -9.87 -1.70
N ILE A 152 19.64 -9.19 -2.37
CA ILE A 152 19.36 -8.23 -3.44
C ILE A 152 19.63 -8.94 -4.78
N GLY A 153 18.70 -8.78 -5.74
CA GLY A 153 18.83 -9.35 -7.07
C GLY A 153 19.84 -8.61 -7.94
N GLU A 154 20.05 -9.13 -9.16
CA GLU A 154 20.89 -8.47 -10.16
C GLU A 154 20.15 -7.29 -10.80
N PRO A 155 20.80 -6.15 -11.01
CA PRO A 155 20.21 -5.04 -11.76
C PRO A 155 19.83 -5.44 -13.18
N ALA A 156 18.59 -5.13 -13.59
CA ALA A 156 18.08 -5.48 -14.92
C ALA A 156 18.65 -4.62 -16.07
N GLY A 157 19.29 -3.49 -15.77
CA GLY A 157 19.78 -2.56 -16.78
C GLY A 157 20.65 -1.44 -16.22
N PRO A 158 20.99 -0.42 -17.01
CA PRO A 158 21.79 0.72 -16.57
C PRO A 158 21.03 1.57 -15.56
N ARG A 159 21.77 2.34 -14.75
CA ARG A 159 21.16 3.33 -13.84
C ARG A 159 20.45 4.41 -14.66
N PRO A 160 19.21 4.82 -14.29
CA PRO A 160 18.51 5.90 -14.94
C PRO A 160 19.28 7.22 -14.86
N ALA A 161 19.17 8.04 -15.91
CA ALA A 161 19.76 9.38 -15.93
C ALA A 161 18.96 10.37 -15.03
N VAL A 162 17.68 10.09 -14.80
CA VAL A 162 16.81 10.91 -13.91
C VAL A 162 16.98 10.43 -12.49
N ALA A 163 17.52 11.30 -11.64
CA ALA A 163 17.79 10.98 -10.24
C ALA A 163 16.68 11.43 -9.29
N VAL A 164 15.78 12.32 -9.70
CA VAL A 164 14.72 12.91 -8.85
C VAL A 164 13.40 12.96 -9.60
N ALA A 165 12.31 12.60 -8.97
CA ALA A 165 10.96 12.72 -9.51
C ALA A 165 10.17 13.82 -8.75
N PRO A 166 9.70 14.88 -9.44
CA PRO A 166 8.86 15.90 -8.82
C PRO A 166 7.44 15.36 -8.61
N VAL A 167 7.17 14.81 -7.44
CA VAL A 167 5.86 14.27 -7.06
C VAL A 167 5.24 15.17 -5.99
N ALA A 168 3.97 15.51 -6.17
CA ALA A 168 3.23 16.22 -5.14
C ALA A 168 3.13 15.36 -3.87
N PRO A 169 3.35 15.92 -2.67
CA PRO A 169 3.20 15.17 -1.44
C PRO A 169 1.75 14.69 -1.26
N PRO A 170 1.53 13.56 -0.56
CA PRO A 170 0.19 13.15 -0.16
C PRO A 170 -0.55 14.27 0.56
N GLY A 171 -1.80 14.53 0.16
CA GLY A 171 -2.62 15.58 0.77
C GLY A 171 -3.04 15.28 2.21
N SER A 172 -3.52 16.33 2.93
CA SER A 172 -4.09 16.16 4.27
C SER A 172 -5.44 15.44 4.23
N ASP A 173 -6.18 15.57 3.12
CA ASP A 173 -7.50 14.98 2.93
C ASP A 173 -7.54 14.22 1.60
N ALA A 174 -8.27 13.12 1.58
CA ALA A 174 -8.43 12.31 0.38
C ALA A 174 -9.82 12.56 -0.24
N VAL A 175 -9.86 13.21 -1.40
CA VAL A 175 -11.06 13.28 -2.23
C VAL A 175 -11.01 12.19 -3.28
N VAL A 176 -11.98 11.26 -3.25
CA VAL A 176 -11.95 9.99 -3.98
C VAL A 176 -13.20 9.86 -4.85
N ARG A 177 -13.01 9.53 -6.11
CA ARG A 177 -14.13 9.27 -7.03
C ARG A 177 -14.64 7.85 -6.83
N VAL A 178 -15.97 7.71 -6.88
CA VAL A 178 -16.64 6.41 -6.75
C VAL A 178 -17.70 6.23 -7.81
N THR A 179 -17.93 4.98 -8.19
CA THR A 179 -19.08 4.56 -9.00
C THR A 179 -20.04 3.76 -8.13
N PRO A 180 -21.37 3.74 -8.43
CA PRO A 180 -22.30 2.89 -7.70
C PRO A 180 -21.88 1.43 -7.70
N GLY A 181 -22.00 0.79 -6.55
CA GLY A 181 -21.65 -0.63 -6.37
C GLY A 181 -22.80 -1.57 -6.78
N PRO A 182 -22.51 -2.88 -6.88
CA PRO A 182 -23.50 -3.87 -7.31
C PRO A 182 -24.65 -4.08 -6.32
N ARG A 183 -24.51 -3.57 -5.09
CA ARG A 183 -25.51 -3.64 -4.02
C ARG A 183 -25.97 -2.27 -3.53
N ALA A 184 -25.88 -1.25 -4.40
CA ALA A 184 -26.43 0.07 -4.10
C ALA A 184 -27.95 0.03 -3.82
N ASP A 185 -28.68 -0.93 -4.40
CA ASP A 185 -30.09 -1.21 -4.15
C ASP A 185 -30.41 -1.67 -2.71
N TRP A 186 -29.42 -2.11 -1.94
CA TRP A 186 -29.56 -2.43 -0.51
C TRP A 186 -29.64 -1.19 0.36
N PHE A 187 -29.34 -0.03 -0.23
CA PHE A 187 -29.31 1.27 0.42
C PHE A 187 -30.25 2.21 -0.32
N GLY A 188 -30.89 3.10 0.41
CA GLY A 188 -31.72 4.14 -0.22
C GLY A 188 -30.87 5.24 -0.85
N PRO A 189 -31.49 6.11 -1.67
CA PRO A 189 -30.80 7.25 -2.28
C PRO A 189 -30.19 8.19 -1.24
N ASP A 190 -30.72 8.23 -0.03
CA ASP A 190 -30.17 9.03 1.07
C ASP A 190 -28.85 8.48 1.60
N ALA A 191 -28.64 7.17 1.56
CA ALA A 191 -27.35 6.57 1.95
C ALA A 191 -26.23 6.93 0.95
N LEU A 192 -26.53 6.95 -0.35
CA LEU A 192 -25.56 7.38 -1.37
C LEU A 192 -25.24 8.87 -1.24
N LYS A 193 -26.26 9.70 -0.99
CA LYS A 193 -26.08 11.13 -0.72
C LYS A 193 -25.23 11.35 0.54
N LEU A 194 -25.48 10.58 1.59
CA LEU A 194 -24.72 10.64 2.85
C LEU A 194 -23.26 10.21 2.61
N LEU A 195 -23.04 9.11 1.88
CA LEU A 195 -21.71 8.65 1.54
C LEU A 195 -20.89 9.73 0.83
N ALA A 196 -21.50 10.43 -0.15
CA ALA A 196 -20.85 11.48 -0.93
C ALA A 196 -20.82 12.85 -0.24
N GLY A 197 -21.75 13.13 0.66
CA GLY A 197 -21.92 14.44 1.30
C GLY A 197 -21.10 14.67 2.56
N GLU A 198 -20.67 13.59 3.23
CA GLU A 198 -19.96 13.71 4.49
C GLU A 198 -18.44 13.46 4.36
N ALA A 199 -17.73 13.91 5.38
CA ALA A 199 -16.34 13.55 5.59
C ALA A 199 -16.28 12.29 6.48
N TRP A 200 -15.50 11.31 6.05
CA TRP A 200 -15.31 10.06 6.77
C TRP A 200 -13.92 10.06 7.41
N THR A 201 -13.84 9.76 8.69
CA THR A 201 -12.54 9.69 9.39
C THR A 201 -11.92 8.31 9.23
N VAL A 202 -10.65 8.24 8.84
CA VAL A 202 -9.91 6.97 8.78
C VAL A 202 -9.70 6.42 10.20
N SER A 203 -10.20 5.22 10.43
CA SER A 203 -10.08 4.52 11.73
C SER A 203 -8.66 3.96 11.94
N PRO A 204 -8.13 3.95 13.18
CA PRO A 204 -6.86 3.31 13.51
C PRO A 204 -6.86 1.78 13.32
N GLU A 205 -8.03 1.15 13.19
CA GLU A 205 -8.17 -0.26 12.88
C GLU A 205 -7.97 -0.60 11.39
N SER A 206 -7.60 0.40 10.57
CA SER A 206 -7.30 0.21 9.16
C SER A 206 -6.01 -0.60 8.97
N ASN A 207 -5.98 -1.45 7.92
CA ASN A 207 -4.84 -2.28 7.60
C ASN A 207 -4.75 -2.51 6.07
N ARG A 208 -3.93 -3.47 5.63
CA ARG A 208 -3.76 -3.80 4.21
C ARG A 208 -4.99 -4.46 3.57
N SER A 209 -5.90 -5.05 4.37
CA SER A 209 -7.16 -5.62 3.85
C SER A 209 -8.21 -4.56 3.58
N GLY A 210 -8.18 -3.41 4.29
CA GLY A 210 -9.10 -2.32 4.04
C GLY A 210 -8.95 -1.12 4.98
N THR A 211 -9.30 0.03 4.45
CA THR A 211 -9.42 1.28 5.21
C THR A 211 -10.82 1.35 5.80
N ARG A 212 -10.89 1.26 7.13
CA ARG A 212 -12.14 1.43 7.88
C ARG A 212 -12.40 2.91 8.07
N LEU A 213 -13.66 3.28 7.96
CA LEU A 213 -14.07 4.67 8.05
C LEU A 213 -15.11 4.83 9.17
N ASP A 214 -14.92 5.86 9.98
CA ASP A 214 -15.80 6.27 11.04
C ASP A 214 -16.60 7.51 10.59
N GLY A 215 -17.86 7.60 10.97
CA GLY A 215 -18.77 8.70 10.59
C GLY A 215 -20.23 8.33 10.89
N THR A 216 -21.15 9.00 10.23
CA THR A 216 -22.58 8.73 10.38
C THR A 216 -22.95 7.37 9.75
N PRO A 217 -23.57 6.43 10.49
CA PRO A 217 -23.94 5.14 9.93
C PRO A 217 -24.86 5.27 8.70
N LEU A 218 -24.49 4.59 7.63
CA LEU A 218 -25.29 4.54 6.39
C LEU A 218 -26.54 3.68 6.60
N PRO A 219 -27.74 4.22 6.35
CA PRO A 219 -28.99 3.48 6.53
C PRO A 219 -29.13 2.38 5.47
N ARG A 220 -29.44 1.16 5.90
CA ARG A 220 -29.75 0.02 5.03
C ARG A 220 -31.25 -0.17 4.91
N LEU A 221 -31.74 -0.37 3.70
CA LEU A 221 -33.13 -0.74 3.42
C LEU A 221 -33.39 -2.23 3.65
N ARG A 222 -32.38 -3.07 3.42
CA ARG A 222 -32.46 -4.53 3.56
C ARG A 222 -31.59 -4.97 4.71
N GLN A 223 -32.16 -5.81 5.57
CA GLN A 223 -31.49 -6.38 6.75
C GLN A 223 -31.11 -7.86 6.56
N ASP A 224 -31.48 -8.44 5.42
CA ASP A 224 -31.19 -9.84 5.10
C ASP A 224 -29.68 -10.10 5.09
N GLU A 225 -29.29 -11.34 5.29
CA GLU A 225 -27.91 -11.78 5.06
C GLU A 225 -27.64 -11.86 3.55
N LEU A 226 -26.56 -11.24 3.10
CA LEU A 226 -26.08 -11.35 1.74
C LEU A 226 -25.26 -12.65 1.60
N ARG A 227 -25.57 -13.46 0.59
CA ARG A 227 -24.68 -14.56 0.22
C ARG A 227 -23.32 -13.99 -0.18
N SER A 228 -22.25 -14.73 0.14
CA SER A 228 -20.89 -14.32 -0.23
C SER A 228 -20.79 -14.11 -1.74
N GLU A 229 -20.25 -12.95 -2.12
CA GLU A 229 -20.04 -12.52 -3.51
C GLU A 229 -18.54 -12.26 -3.75
N GLY A 230 -18.11 -12.25 -5.00
CA GLY A 230 -16.75 -11.87 -5.39
C GLY A 230 -16.46 -10.42 -5.01
N MET A 231 -15.30 -10.18 -4.38
CA MET A 231 -14.85 -8.85 -3.98
C MET A 231 -13.73 -8.35 -4.89
N VAL A 232 -13.66 -7.03 -5.02
CA VAL A 232 -12.60 -6.34 -5.74
C VAL A 232 -11.96 -5.27 -4.86
N GLU A 233 -10.72 -4.96 -5.12
CA GLU A 233 -10.05 -3.81 -4.50
C GLU A 233 -10.80 -2.51 -4.84
N GLY A 234 -10.93 -1.62 -3.86
CA GLY A 234 -11.71 -0.40 -3.98
C GLY A 234 -13.21 -0.56 -3.68
N ALA A 235 -13.72 -1.78 -3.51
CA ALA A 235 -15.12 -1.98 -3.09
C ALA A 235 -15.36 -1.37 -1.72
N ILE A 236 -16.42 -0.57 -1.58
CA ILE A 236 -16.86 0.04 -0.32
C ILE A 236 -17.94 -0.85 0.28
N GLN A 237 -17.55 -1.71 1.20
CA GLN A 237 -18.46 -2.55 1.96
C GLN A 237 -19.06 -1.80 3.14
N VAL A 238 -20.36 -2.01 3.40
CA VAL A 238 -21.02 -1.46 4.58
C VAL A 238 -21.38 -2.60 5.53
N ARG A 239 -20.73 -2.60 6.69
CA ARG A 239 -20.95 -3.61 7.74
C ARG A 239 -22.33 -3.44 8.42
N HIS A 240 -22.69 -4.34 9.32
CA HIS A 240 -23.92 -4.24 10.10
C HIS A 240 -24.01 -2.95 10.94
N SER A 241 -22.86 -2.40 11.34
CA SER A 241 -22.78 -1.12 12.03
C SER A 241 -23.19 0.09 11.19
N GLY A 242 -23.37 -0.07 9.87
CA GLY A 242 -23.57 1.02 8.92
C GLY A 242 -22.29 1.75 8.52
N LEU A 243 -21.13 1.39 9.08
CA LEU A 243 -19.86 2.05 8.77
C LEU A 243 -19.20 1.44 7.53
N PRO A 244 -18.71 2.28 6.61
CA PRO A 244 -18.07 1.82 5.37
C PRO A 244 -16.63 1.35 5.62
N MET A 245 -16.17 0.45 4.76
CA MET A 245 -14.78 -0.01 4.67
C MET A 245 -14.40 -0.11 3.21
N VAL A 246 -13.34 0.57 2.81
CA VAL A 246 -12.77 0.47 1.45
C VAL A 246 -11.81 -0.70 1.42
N LEU A 247 -12.07 -1.71 0.59
CA LEU A 247 -11.19 -2.88 0.43
C LEU A 247 -9.89 -2.50 -0.27
N LEU A 248 -8.77 -2.99 0.24
CA LEU A 248 -7.42 -2.74 -0.26
C LEU A 248 -6.76 -4.04 -0.78
N ALA A 249 -5.44 -4.02 -1.00
CA ALA A 249 -4.70 -5.08 -1.68
C ALA A 249 -4.89 -6.48 -1.10
N ASP A 250 -4.92 -6.63 0.23
CA ASP A 250 -5.09 -7.93 0.92
C ASP A 250 -6.56 -8.20 1.30
N HIS A 251 -7.52 -7.69 0.51
CA HIS A 251 -8.94 -7.96 0.74
C HIS A 251 -9.28 -9.44 0.53
N PRO A 252 -10.30 -9.98 1.22
CA PRO A 252 -10.77 -11.34 0.94
C PRO A 252 -11.34 -11.43 -0.48
N THR A 253 -11.18 -12.57 -1.15
CA THR A 253 -11.70 -12.80 -2.51
C THR A 253 -13.22 -12.82 -2.57
N THR A 254 -13.88 -13.15 -1.46
CA THR A 254 -15.33 -13.13 -1.33
C THR A 254 -15.74 -12.47 -0.01
N GLY A 255 -16.93 -11.87 0.02
CA GLY A 255 -17.49 -11.25 1.23
C GLY A 255 -19.01 -11.23 1.23
N GLY A 256 -19.60 -11.13 2.41
CA GLY A 256 -21.06 -11.13 2.62
C GLY A 256 -21.64 -9.76 3.02
N TYR A 257 -20.85 -8.68 3.00
CA TYR A 257 -21.39 -7.34 3.23
C TYR A 257 -21.69 -6.64 1.91
N PRO A 258 -22.82 -5.92 1.80
CA PRO A 258 -23.20 -5.25 0.57
C PRO A 258 -22.20 -4.15 0.20
N VAL A 259 -21.84 -4.11 -1.09
CA VAL A 259 -20.96 -3.09 -1.68
C VAL A 259 -21.83 -1.96 -2.21
N ILE A 260 -21.77 -0.80 -1.56
CA ILE A 260 -22.55 0.40 -1.90
C ILE A 260 -21.96 1.15 -3.10
N ALA A 261 -20.63 1.23 -3.17
CA ALA A 261 -19.90 1.93 -4.22
C ALA A 261 -18.53 1.27 -4.45
N VAL A 262 -17.83 1.66 -5.51
CA VAL A 262 -16.47 1.20 -5.81
C VAL A 262 -15.60 2.43 -6.13
N VAL A 263 -14.44 2.52 -5.49
CA VAL A 263 -13.45 3.57 -5.74
C VAL A 263 -12.85 3.38 -7.13
N VAL A 264 -12.73 4.48 -7.87
CA VAL A 264 -12.04 4.51 -9.17
C VAL A 264 -10.56 4.17 -8.98
N ALA A 265 -10.01 3.30 -9.82
CA ALA A 265 -8.68 2.71 -9.63
C ALA A 265 -7.56 3.75 -9.47
N GLU A 266 -7.64 4.86 -10.21
CA GLU A 266 -6.68 5.96 -10.15
C GLU A 266 -6.68 6.71 -8.81
N ASP A 267 -7.74 6.58 -8.01
CA ASP A 267 -7.86 7.23 -6.70
C ASP A 267 -7.52 6.29 -5.54
N LEU A 268 -7.27 5.00 -5.79
CA LEU A 268 -6.85 4.03 -4.76
C LEU A 268 -5.58 4.45 -4.02
N PRO A 269 -4.54 5.02 -4.66
CA PRO A 269 -3.37 5.52 -3.95
C PRO A 269 -3.69 6.55 -2.87
N LYS A 270 -4.72 7.39 -3.05
CA LYS A 270 -5.16 8.37 -2.04
C LYS A 270 -5.66 7.67 -0.76
N ILE A 271 -6.46 6.61 -0.92
CA ILE A 271 -6.93 5.78 0.21
C ILE A 271 -5.77 5.00 0.82
N ALA A 272 -4.86 4.48 -0.01
CA ALA A 272 -3.67 3.76 0.44
C ALA A 272 -2.77 4.60 1.35
N GLN A 273 -2.70 5.91 1.10
CA GLN A 273 -1.86 6.84 1.84
C GLN A 273 -2.61 7.60 2.95
N ALA A 274 -3.92 7.42 3.08
CA ALA A 274 -4.70 8.08 4.11
C ALA A 274 -4.37 7.50 5.51
N ARG A 275 -4.09 8.40 6.45
CA ARG A 275 -3.65 8.07 7.83
C ARG A 275 -4.84 8.00 8.78
N PRO A 276 -4.76 7.21 9.86
CA PRO A 276 -5.73 7.30 10.94
C PRO A 276 -5.96 8.73 11.41
N GLY A 277 -7.22 9.13 11.53
CA GLY A 277 -7.66 10.48 11.88
C GLY A 277 -7.78 11.46 10.72
N GLN A 278 -7.31 11.13 9.51
CA GLN A 278 -7.54 11.96 8.32
C GLN A 278 -8.94 11.79 7.76
N GLU A 279 -9.41 12.81 7.04
CA GLU A 279 -10.70 12.78 6.36
C GLU A 279 -10.59 12.19 4.95
N VAL A 280 -11.59 11.39 4.61
CA VAL A 280 -11.86 10.88 3.27
C VAL A 280 -13.22 11.39 2.83
N ARG A 281 -13.31 11.95 1.63
CA ARG A 281 -14.56 12.40 1.01
C ARG A 281 -14.76 11.68 -0.31
N PHE A 282 -15.96 11.18 -0.53
CA PHE A 282 -16.34 10.55 -1.77
C PHE A 282 -17.09 11.53 -2.68
N ARG A 283 -16.90 11.37 -3.99
CA ARG A 283 -17.67 12.10 -5.00
C ARG A 283 -17.97 11.16 -6.18
N ASP A 284 -18.99 11.46 -6.92
CA ASP A 284 -19.30 10.73 -8.16
C ASP A 284 -18.15 10.87 -9.19
N ALA A 285 -17.91 9.77 -9.95
CA ALA A 285 -16.83 9.68 -10.94
C ALA A 285 -17.19 10.37 -12.26
#